data_e644962a720306d355552456ece1a983
#
_entry.id   e644962a720306d355552456ece1a983
#
_cell.length_a   1.000
_cell.length_b   1.000
_cell.length_c   1.000
_cell.angle_alpha   90.00
_cell.angle_beta   90.00
_cell.angle_gamma   90.00
#
_symmetry.space_group_name_H-M   'P 1'
#
loop_
_entity.id
_entity.type
_entity.pdbx_description
1 polymer ?
#
loop_
_entity_poly.entity_id
_entity_poly.type
_entity_poly.pdbx_seq_one_letter_code
_entity_poly.pdbx_strand_id
1 'polypeptide(L)'
;MGVKHLEFILLTHPHQDHIGGMEKILSDTTIKIDKIYGNDLNIQYLKSSEDKSKQSSDETNWTEFDTKIYKNFKAALEARNKLAEEAEDKTEKENLKVDYVVPTAGETISLGEAKMTFYGPLENDYQYGRKVDLNTRQENKYSIVTKIVYGSNSFLMTGDAQKETIEKIIAKGYDLTAQVLKEPHHGFQDVTEEELANGYQYSDHKTVIDASQASIAIISNG
;
A
#
# COMPACT_ATOMS: atom_id res chain seq x y z
N MET A 1 -25.98 13.76 -2.08
CA MET A 1 -24.77 14.65 -2.08
C MET A 1 -23.56 13.74 -2.25
N GLY A 2 -22.75 13.98 -3.27
CA GLY A 2 -21.49 13.26 -3.47
C GLY A 2 -20.32 13.93 -2.73
N VAL A 3 -19.28 13.18 -2.41
CA VAL A 3 -18.01 13.72 -1.92
C VAL A 3 -17.42 14.59 -3.03
N LYS A 4 -16.97 15.80 -2.69
CA LYS A 4 -16.38 16.76 -3.63
C LYS A 4 -14.92 17.07 -3.33
N HIS A 5 -14.42 16.67 -2.18
CA HIS A 5 -13.05 16.86 -1.77
C HIS A 5 -12.57 15.68 -0.93
N LEU A 6 -11.41 15.17 -1.28
CA LEU A 6 -10.65 14.17 -0.53
C LEU A 6 -9.31 14.82 -0.15
N GLU A 7 -9.07 15.00 1.15
CA GLU A 7 -7.80 15.50 1.65
C GLU A 7 -6.66 14.54 1.30
N PHE A 8 -6.94 13.25 1.36
CA PHE A 8 -6.01 12.25 0.83
C PHE A 8 -6.71 10.91 0.51
N ILE A 9 -6.00 10.10 -0.26
CA ILE A 9 -6.30 8.68 -0.51
C ILE A 9 -5.07 7.89 -0.08
N LEU A 10 -5.27 6.77 0.62
CA LEU A 10 -4.19 5.83 0.95
C LEU A 10 -4.37 4.55 0.13
N LEU A 11 -3.40 4.26 -0.72
CA LEU A 11 -3.29 3.03 -1.51
C LEU A 11 -2.27 2.12 -0.84
N THR A 12 -2.71 1.04 -0.24
CA THR A 12 -1.82 0.17 0.55
C THR A 12 -0.80 -0.55 -0.31
N HIS A 13 -1.21 -1.06 -1.47
CA HIS A 13 -0.36 -1.76 -2.44
C HIS A 13 -1.07 -1.84 -3.82
N PRO A 14 -0.36 -2.21 -4.91
CA PRO A 14 -0.86 -2.03 -6.27
C PRO A 14 -1.78 -3.14 -6.81
N HIS A 15 -2.34 -4.01 -5.99
CA HIS A 15 -3.27 -5.04 -6.45
C HIS A 15 -4.61 -4.46 -6.90
N GLN A 16 -5.28 -5.17 -7.82
CA GLN A 16 -6.51 -4.72 -8.48
C GLN A 16 -7.64 -4.41 -7.50
N ASP A 17 -7.83 -5.24 -6.50
CA ASP A 17 -8.87 -5.10 -5.47
C ASP A 17 -8.64 -3.92 -4.53
N HIS A 18 -7.41 -3.35 -4.52
CA HIS A 18 -7.05 -2.16 -3.75
C HIS A 18 -7.04 -0.87 -4.57
N ILE A 19 -6.65 -0.94 -5.85
CA ILE A 19 -6.52 0.26 -6.68
C ILE A 19 -7.48 0.30 -7.88
N GLY A 20 -8.31 -0.73 -8.09
CA GLY A 20 -9.11 -0.89 -9.30
C GLY A 20 -10.12 0.23 -9.57
N GLY A 21 -10.54 0.97 -8.55
CA GLY A 21 -11.42 2.14 -8.68
C GLY A 21 -10.71 3.45 -9.02
N MET A 22 -9.38 3.50 -8.91
CA MET A 22 -8.62 4.75 -8.93
C MET A 22 -8.63 5.47 -10.28
N GLU A 23 -8.62 4.72 -11.39
CA GLU A 23 -8.75 5.31 -12.73
C GLU A 23 -10.01 6.19 -12.84
N LYS A 24 -11.16 5.71 -12.34
CA LYS A 24 -12.42 6.46 -12.37
C LYS A 24 -12.40 7.66 -11.44
N ILE A 25 -11.86 7.51 -10.23
CA ILE A 25 -11.77 8.58 -9.24
C ILE A 25 -10.88 9.70 -9.76
N LEU A 26 -9.73 9.38 -10.34
CA LEU A 26 -8.79 10.35 -10.90
C LEU A 26 -9.31 11.05 -12.16
N SER A 27 -10.12 10.35 -12.96
CA SER A 27 -10.74 10.91 -14.16
C SER A 27 -11.93 11.84 -13.85
N ASP A 28 -12.50 11.75 -12.63
CA ASP A 28 -13.55 12.67 -12.20
C ASP A 28 -12.95 13.98 -11.67
N THR A 29 -12.80 14.95 -12.55
CA THR A 29 -12.25 16.28 -12.20
C THR A 29 -13.16 17.12 -11.31
N THR A 30 -14.38 16.68 -11.04
CA THR A 30 -15.30 17.35 -10.10
C THR A 30 -15.00 17.04 -8.63
N ILE A 31 -14.12 16.06 -8.38
CA ILE A 31 -13.64 15.68 -7.05
C ILE A 31 -12.23 16.26 -6.90
N LYS A 32 -12.05 17.19 -5.97
CA LYS A 32 -10.73 17.62 -5.57
C LYS A 32 -10.04 16.53 -4.76
N ILE A 33 -8.78 16.24 -5.08
CA ILE A 33 -7.93 15.28 -4.35
C ILE A 33 -6.62 16.00 -4.06
N ASP A 34 -6.32 16.25 -2.79
CA ASP A 34 -5.09 16.97 -2.47
C ASP A 34 -3.87 16.02 -2.58
N LYS A 35 -3.99 14.79 -2.07
CA LYS A 35 -2.85 13.89 -1.99
C LYS A 35 -3.22 12.41 -2.15
N ILE A 36 -2.30 11.64 -2.69
CA ILE A 36 -2.33 10.18 -2.65
C ILE A 36 -1.07 9.69 -1.95
N TYR A 37 -1.24 8.94 -0.87
CA TYR A 37 -0.18 8.13 -0.29
C TYR A 37 -0.20 6.75 -0.95
N GLY A 38 0.93 6.29 -1.42
CA GLY A 38 1.05 5.01 -2.09
C GLY A 38 2.47 4.53 -2.18
N ASN A 39 2.65 3.38 -2.79
CA ASN A 39 3.96 2.80 -3.01
C ASN A 39 4.69 3.51 -4.14
N ASP A 40 6.01 3.30 -4.25
CA ASP A 40 6.80 3.88 -5.33
C ASP A 40 6.22 3.50 -6.71
N LEU A 41 5.93 4.51 -7.53
CA LEU A 41 5.38 4.34 -8.87
C LEU A 41 6.36 3.68 -9.86
N ASN A 42 7.64 3.63 -9.51
CA ASN A 42 8.72 3.12 -10.37
C ASN A 42 9.24 1.74 -9.93
N ILE A 43 8.40 0.96 -9.24
CA ILE A 43 8.78 -0.40 -8.84
C ILE A 43 9.15 -1.22 -10.06
N GLN A 44 10.33 -1.81 -10.00
CA GLN A 44 10.79 -2.78 -10.99
C GLN A 44 10.85 -4.18 -10.38
N TYR A 45 10.43 -5.15 -11.15
CA TYR A 45 10.39 -6.55 -10.76
C TYR A 45 11.40 -7.36 -11.56
N LEU A 46 11.99 -8.36 -10.93
CA LEU A 46 12.84 -9.32 -11.60
C LEU A 46 11.95 -10.28 -12.42
N LYS A 47 12.18 -10.39 -13.72
CA LYS A 47 11.51 -11.40 -14.54
C LYS A 47 11.88 -12.80 -14.05
N SER A 48 10.91 -13.71 -13.98
CA SER A 48 11.21 -15.11 -13.67
C SER A 48 12.15 -15.67 -14.73
N SER A 49 13.31 -16.16 -14.33
CA SER A 49 14.15 -16.99 -15.18
C SER A 49 14.31 -18.36 -14.55
N GLU A 50 14.31 -19.40 -15.38
CA GLU A 50 14.57 -20.77 -14.94
C GLU A 50 15.98 -20.91 -14.30
N ASP A 51 16.88 -20.00 -14.61
CA ASP A 51 18.24 -19.98 -14.09
C ASP A 51 18.43 -18.87 -13.03
N LYS A 52 18.24 -19.25 -11.78
CA LYS A 52 18.38 -18.35 -10.62
C LYS A 52 19.78 -17.72 -10.48
N SER A 53 20.81 -18.31 -11.08
CA SER A 53 22.20 -17.79 -11.00
C SER A 53 22.43 -16.57 -11.87
N LYS A 54 21.57 -16.33 -12.87
CA LYS A 54 21.65 -15.19 -13.81
C LYS A 54 20.74 -14.03 -13.43
N GLN A 55 19.97 -14.17 -12.37
CA GLN A 55 18.86 -13.25 -12.06
C GLN A 55 19.28 -11.85 -11.62
N SER A 56 20.42 -11.67 -10.97
CA SER A 56 20.70 -10.39 -10.28
C SER A 56 21.61 -9.43 -11.02
N SER A 57 22.35 -9.88 -12.03
CA SER A 57 23.43 -9.09 -12.66
C SER A 57 23.09 -8.48 -14.02
N ASP A 58 21.97 -8.88 -14.65
CA ASP A 58 21.61 -8.41 -15.99
C ASP A 58 20.40 -7.47 -15.91
N GLU A 59 20.59 -6.19 -16.25
CA GLU A 59 19.52 -5.18 -16.26
C GLU A 59 18.35 -5.52 -17.20
N THR A 60 18.57 -6.37 -18.20
CA THR A 60 17.52 -6.81 -19.14
C THR A 60 16.49 -7.73 -18.49
N ASN A 61 16.80 -8.28 -17.32
CA ASN A 61 15.90 -9.17 -16.56
C ASN A 61 14.90 -8.41 -15.69
N TRP A 62 14.93 -7.09 -15.67
CA TRP A 62 14.03 -6.27 -14.89
C TRP A 62 12.90 -5.73 -15.75
N THR A 63 11.71 -5.64 -15.18
CA THR A 63 10.52 -5.06 -15.81
C THR A 63 9.74 -4.24 -14.79
N GLU A 64 9.04 -3.22 -15.25
CA GLU A 64 8.12 -2.47 -14.41
C GLU A 64 6.91 -3.33 -14.03
N PHE A 65 6.33 -3.06 -12.85
CA PHE A 65 5.02 -3.61 -12.50
C PHE A 65 3.98 -3.08 -13.48
N ASP A 66 3.40 -3.97 -14.25
CA ASP A 66 2.74 -3.58 -15.48
C ASP A 66 1.32 -4.15 -15.65
N THR A 67 0.66 -4.54 -14.57
CA THR A 67 -0.74 -4.93 -14.68
C THR A 67 -1.55 -3.82 -15.36
N LYS A 68 -2.55 -4.20 -16.16
CA LYS A 68 -3.40 -3.23 -16.85
C LYS A 68 -4.00 -2.20 -15.89
N ILE A 69 -4.43 -2.64 -14.71
CA ILE A 69 -5.05 -1.76 -13.70
C ILE A 69 -4.03 -0.73 -13.18
N TYR A 70 -2.81 -1.17 -12.90
CA TYR A 70 -1.76 -0.28 -12.42
C TYR A 70 -1.33 0.73 -13.48
N LYS A 71 -1.19 0.30 -14.74
CA LYS A 71 -0.94 1.18 -15.88
C LYS A 71 -2.04 2.24 -16.03
N ASN A 72 -3.30 1.83 -15.96
CA ASN A 72 -4.43 2.75 -16.05
C ASN A 72 -4.42 3.76 -14.89
N PHE A 73 -4.12 3.31 -13.68
CA PHE A 73 -3.97 4.20 -12.53
C PHE A 73 -2.87 5.26 -12.76
N LYS A 74 -1.66 4.82 -13.14
CA LYS A 74 -0.53 5.74 -13.43
C LYS A 74 -0.89 6.74 -14.53
N ALA A 75 -1.47 6.26 -15.64
CA ALA A 75 -1.89 7.11 -16.74
C ALA A 75 -2.97 8.12 -16.35
N ALA A 76 -3.93 7.73 -15.51
CA ALA A 76 -4.98 8.64 -15.03
C ALA A 76 -4.40 9.72 -14.09
N LEU A 77 -3.45 9.36 -13.22
CA LEU A 77 -2.75 10.32 -12.34
C LEU A 77 -1.94 11.32 -13.17
N GLU A 78 -1.18 10.84 -14.15
CA GLU A 78 -0.39 11.68 -15.05
C GLU A 78 -1.28 12.61 -15.88
N ALA A 79 -2.36 12.09 -16.48
CA ALA A 79 -3.30 12.86 -17.27
C ALA A 79 -3.96 13.98 -16.44
N ARG A 80 -4.36 13.68 -15.20
CA ARG A 80 -4.94 14.66 -14.29
C ARG A 80 -3.95 15.78 -13.93
N ASN A 81 -2.71 15.41 -13.59
CA ASN A 81 -1.68 16.40 -13.25
C ASN A 81 -1.28 17.25 -14.47
N LYS A 82 -1.29 16.65 -15.67
CA LYS A 82 -1.09 17.41 -16.91
C LYS A 82 -2.19 18.46 -17.13
N LEU A 83 -3.46 18.11 -16.91
CA LEU A 83 -4.55 19.11 -16.96
C LEU A 83 -4.32 20.24 -15.95
N ALA A 84 -3.82 19.91 -14.75
CA ALA A 84 -3.47 20.93 -13.77
C ALA A 84 -2.33 21.86 -14.26
N GLU A 85 -1.34 21.33 -14.97
CA GLU A 85 -0.24 22.13 -15.54
C GLU A 85 -0.73 23.05 -16.66
N GLU A 86 -1.67 22.59 -17.48
CA GLU A 86 -2.24 23.32 -18.62
C GLU A 86 -3.31 24.35 -18.21
N ALA A 87 -3.87 24.25 -16.99
CA ALA A 87 -4.88 25.16 -16.49
C ALA A 87 -4.32 26.58 -16.30
N GLU A 88 -4.98 27.59 -16.88
CA GLU A 88 -4.61 29.00 -16.74
C GLU A 88 -5.15 29.58 -15.42
N ASP A 89 -6.34 29.16 -14.99
CA ASP A 89 -6.94 29.57 -13.73
C ASP A 89 -6.26 28.88 -12.53
N LYS A 90 -5.84 29.69 -11.55
CA LYS A 90 -5.13 29.18 -10.37
C LYS A 90 -5.98 28.24 -9.54
N THR A 91 -7.27 28.52 -9.40
CA THR A 91 -8.19 27.70 -8.61
C THR A 91 -8.44 26.36 -9.30
N GLU A 92 -8.61 26.38 -10.63
CA GLU A 92 -8.72 25.15 -11.42
C GLU A 92 -7.46 24.30 -11.29
N LYS A 93 -6.29 24.91 -11.43
CA LYS A 93 -5.00 24.24 -11.23
C LYS A 93 -4.89 23.55 -9.87
N GLU A 94 -5.23 24.26 -8.79
CA GLU A 94 -5.21 23.73 -7.43
C GLU A 94 -6.25 22.61 -7.20
N ASN A 95 -7.38 22.65 -7.88
CA ASN A 95 -8.42 21.62 -7.79
C ASN A 95 -8.07 20.34 -8.56
N LEU A 96 -7.31 20.46 -9.64
CA LEU A 96 -6.91 19.36 -10.49
C LEU A 96 -5.67 18.65 -9.94
N LYS A 97 -4.71 19.41 -9.40
CA LYS A 97 -3.41 18.86 -8.97
C LYS A 97 -3.57 17.82 -7.87
N VAL A 98 -2.85 16.71 -8.03
CA VAL A 98 -2.76 15.64 -7.04
C VAL A 98 -1.29 15.38 -6.70
N ASP A 99 -0.93 15.55 -5.44
CA ASP A 99 0.41 15.21 -4.96
C ASP A 99 0.48 13.70 -4.66
N TYR A 100 1.46 13.01 -5.23
CA TYR A 100 1.72 11.60 -4.91
C TYR A 100 2.91 11.49 -3.96
N VAL A 101 2.71 10.79 -2.85
CA VAL A 101 3.70 10.69 -1.77
C VAL A 101 3.92 9.24 -1.38
N VAL A 102 5.17 8.82 -1.36
CA VAL A 102 5.58 7.56 -0.73
C VAL A 102 5.85 7.85 0.75
N PRO A 103 5.05 7.30 1.67
CA PRO A 103 5.20 7.61 3.09
C PRO A 103 6.47 6.97 3.66
N THR A 104 7.02 7.59 4.69
CA THR A 104 8.14 7.06 5.45
C THR A 104 7.65 6.42 6.75
N ALA A 105 8.16 5.24 7.08
CA ALA A 105 7.84 4.59 8.34
C ALA A 105 8.23 5.48 9.54
N GLY A 106 7.31 5.63 10.48
CA GLY A 106 7.42 6.55 11.62
C GLY A 106 6.84 7.94 11.36
N GLU A 107 6.57 8.31 10.10
CA GLU A 107 5.87 9.55 9.78
C GLU A 107 4.45 9.54 10.37
N THR A 108 4.05 10.67 10.95
CA THR A 108 2.70 10.86 11.49
C THR A 108 2.05 12.08 10.86
N ILE A 109 0.82 11.92 10.39
CA ILE A 109 0.00 13.00 9.87
C ILE A 109 -1.22 13.23 10.77
N SER A 110 -1.72 14.46 10.78
CA SER A 110 -2.95 14.84 11.50
C SER A 110 -4.16 14.75 10.57
N LEU A 111 -5.23 14.14 11.06
CA LEU A 111 -6.53 14.00 10.40
C LEU A 111 -7.58 14.68 11.28
N GLY A 112 -7.58 16.02 11.29
CA GLY A 112 -8.32 16.76 12.31
C GLY A 112 -7.78 16.45 13.71
N GLU A 113 -8.62 15.90 14.57
CA GLU A 113 -8.22 15.47 15.94
C GLU A 113 -7.58 14.08 15.97
N ALA A 114 -7.71 13.29 14.90
CA ALA A 114 -7.05 12.00 14.79
C ALA A 114 -5.59 12.15 14.32
N LYS A 115 -4.79 11.14 14.61
CA LYS A 115 -3.41 11.00 14.12
C LYS A 115 -3.28 9.68 13.40
N MET A 116 -2.65 9.68 12.24
CA MET A 116 -2.28 8.48 11.51
C MET A 116 -0.77 8.38 11.40
N THR A 117 -0.22 7.28 11.88
CA THR A 117 1.22 6.98 11.80
C THR A 117 1.42 5.84 10.80
N PHE A 118 2.39 6.01 9.90
CA PHE A 118 2.81 4.98 8.96
C PHE A 118 3.85 4.07 9.63
N TYR A 119 3.63 2.77 9.64
CA TYR A 119 4.55 1.78 10.22
C TYR A 119 5.29 0.96 9.17
N GLY A 120 4.77 0.90 7.97
CA GLY A 120 5.37 0.25 6.81
C GLY A 120 4.90 0.89 5.51
N PRO A 121 5.59 0.59 4.39
CA PRO A 121 6.80 -0.24 4.31
C PRO A 121 8.01 0.41 5.00
N LEU A 122 8.94 -0.43 5.47
CA LEU A 122 10.14 0.05 6.16
C LEU A 122 11.18 0.56 5.16
N GLU A 123 12.02 1.49 5.59
CA GLU A 123 12.97 2.24 4.76
C GLU A 123 13.86 1.38 3.86
N ASN A 124 14.23 0.18 4.27
CA ASN A 124 15.04 -0.75 3.47
C ASN A 124 14.22 -1.75 2.65
N ASP A 125 12.93 -1.85 2.87
CA ASP A 125 12.07 -2.76 2.12
C ASP A 125 11.53 -2.10 0.86
N TYR A 126 11.45 -0.76 0.88
CA TYR A 126 10.82 0.01 -0.17
C TYR A 126 11.64 1.26 -0.49
N GLN A 127 12.65 1.12 -1.34
CA GLN A 127 13.41 2.26 -1.83
C GLN A 127 13.06 2.57 -3.29
N TYR A 128 13.07 3.84 -3.63
CA TYR A 128 12.87 4.35 -4.98
C TYR A 128 13.75 3.57 -5.98
N GLY A 129 13.13 2.99 -7.02
CA GLY A 129 13.83 2.20 -8.03
C GLY A 129 14.36 0.84 -7.54
N ARG A 130 13.96 0.37 -6.38
CA ARG A 130 14.40 -0.94 -5.89
C ARG A 130 13.78 -2.07 -6.71
N LYS A 131 14.63 -2.99 -7.08
CA LYS A 131 14.25 -4.22 -7.80
C LYS A 131 13.72 -5.26 -6.79
N VAL A 132 12.54 -5.79 -7.03
CA VAL A 132 11.91 -6.85 -6.22
C VAL A 132 11.63 -8.10 -7.08
N ASP A 133 11.64 -9.28 -6.48
CA ASP A 133 11.46 -10.54 -7.22
C ASP A 133 9.97 -10.77 -7.54
N LEU A 134 9.61 -10.93 -8.83
CA LEU A 134 8.27 -11.19 -9.31
C LEU A 134 7.69 -12.55 -8.90
N ASN A 135 8.55 -13.50 -8.58
CA ASN A 135 8.12 -14.91 -8.36
C ASN A 135 7.37 -15.12 -7.05
N THR A 136 7.21 -14.09 -6.22
CA THR A 136 6.82 -14.27 -4.82
C THR A 136 5.55 -13.53 -4.44
N ARG A 137 4.80 -12.92 -5.36
CA ARG A 137 3.66 -12.04 -5.02
C ARG A 137 4.02 -11.08 -3.88
N GLN A 138 5.18 -10.43 -4.02
CA GLN A 138 5.76 -9.63 -2.94
C GLN A 138 5.06 -8.29 -2.73
N GLU A 139 4.14 -7.92 -3.59
CA GLU A 139 3.39 -6.67 -3.48
C GLU A 139 2.68 -6.56 -2.13
N ASN A 140 2.15 -7.68 -1.62
CA ASN A 140 1.51 -7.73 -0.30
C ASN A 140 2.49 -7.37 0.83
N LYS A 141 3.76 -7.79 0.74
CA LYS A 141 4.80 -7.47 1.72
C LYS A 141 5.07 -5.97 1.83
N TYR A 142 4.80 -5.25 0.77
CA TYR A 142 4.99 -3.80 0.72
C TYR A 142 3.73 -3.01 1.04
N SER A 143 2.69 -3.67 1.58
CA SER A 143 1.50 -2.98 2.05
C SER A 143 1.85 -1.89 3.05
N ILE A 144 1.29 -0.71 2.84
CA ILE A 144 1.41 0.39 3.78
C ILE A 144 0.57 0.05 5.02
N VAL A 145 1.24 -0.16 6.14
CA VAL A 145 0.62 -0.40 7.44
C VAL A 145 0.50 0.90 8.19
N THR A 146 -0.68 1.21 8.72
CA THR A 146 -0.90 2.44 9.48
C THR A 146 -1.63 2.18 10.78
N LYS A 147 -1.34 3.00 11.79
CA LYS A 147 -2.12 3.09 13.03
C LYS A 147 -2.81 4.45 13.09
N ILE A 148 -4.12 4.43 13.28
CA ILE A 148 -4.93 5.64 13.46
C ILE A 148 -5.36 5.72 14.92
N VAL A 149 -5.17 6.88 15.54
CA VAL A 149 -5.58 7.14 16.93
C VAL A 149 -6.49 8.36 16.95
N TYR A 150 -7.67 8.20 17.56
CA TYR A 150 -8.63 9.26 17.79
C TYR A 150 -9.15 9.19 19.23
N GLY A 151 -8.74 10.13 20.06
CA GLY A 151 -9.02 10.09 21.50
C GLY A 151 -8.46 8.81 22.13
N SER A 152 -9.33 8.00 22.71
CA SER A 152 -8.99 6.70 23.28
C SER A 152 -9.11 5.54 22.30
N ASN A 153 -9.60 5.77 21.08
CA ASN A 153 -9.79 4.72 20.08
C ASN A 153 -8.58 4.59 19.17
N SER A 154 -8.25 3.36 18.80
CA SER A 154 -7.14 3.07 17.90
C SER A 154 -7.48 1.97 16.92
N PHE A 155 -6.99 2.16 15.68
CA PHE A 155 -7.24 1.27 14.54
C PHE A 155 -5.89 0.91 13.92
N LEU A 156 -5.62 -0.37 13.73
CA LEU A 156 -4.49 -0.87 12.97
C LEU A 156 -4.97 -1.32 11.59
N MET A 157 -4.51 -0.63 10.56
CA MET A 157 -4.84 -0.87 9.16
C MET A 157 -3.64 -1.53 8.50
N THR A 158 -3.78 -2.78 8.09
CA THR A 158 -2.63 -3.60 7.66
C THR A 158 -2.50 -3.77 6.16
N GLY A 159 -3.50 -3.33 5.37
CA GLY A 159 -3.56 -3.71 3.96
C GLY A 159 -3.53 -5.24 3.83
N ASP A 160 -2.64 -5.74 3.00
CA ASP A 160 -2.39 -7.16 2.80
C ASP A 160 -1.00 -7.58 3.30
N ALA A 161 -0.50 -6.86 4.30
CA ALA A 161 0.82 -7.09 4.87
C ALA A 161 1.00 -8.55 5.31
N GLN A 162 2.12 -9.14 4.91
CA GLN A 162 2.47 -10.51 5.27
C GLN A 162 3.21 -10.55 6.61
N LYS A 163 3.33 -11.75 7.18
CA LYS A 163 4.01 -12.00 8.45
C LYS A 163 5.36 -11.31 8.54
N GLU A 164 6.20 -11.47 7.52
CA GLU A 164 7.54 -10.88 7.48
C GLU A 164 7.51 -9.36 7.68
N THR A 165 6.54 -8.68 7.07
CA THR A 165 6.36 -7.23 7.21
C THR A 165 5.99 -6.87 8.65
N ILE A 166 5.05 -7.60 9.24
CA ILE A 166 4.61 -7.39 10.62
C ILE A 166 5.76 -7.65 11.61
N GLU A 167 6.51 -8.74 11.44
CA GLU A 167 7.68 -9.06 12.26
C GLU A 167 8.76 -7.98 12.19
N LYS A 168 9.03 -7.43 11.00
CA LYS A 168 9.97 -6.31 10.83
C LYS A 168 9.49 -5.05 11.53
N ILE A 169 8.19 -4.72 11.46
CA ILE A 169 7.59 -3.57 12.15
C ILE A 169 7.74 -3.73 13.67
N ILE A 170 7.47 -4.93 14.21
CA ILE A 170 7.65 -5.27 15.62
C ILE A 170 9.13 -5.12 16.01
N ALA A 171 10.05 -5.67 15.21
CA ALA A 171 11.48 -5.59 15.47
C ALA A 171 12.03 -4.16 15.48
N LYS A 172 11.38 -3.22 14.80
CA LYS A 172 11.68 -1.78 14.86
C LYS A 172 11.13 -1.09 16.11
N GLY A 173 10.36 -1.80 16.93
CA GLY A 173 9.82 -1.27 18.19
C GLY A 173 8.55 -0.45 18.02
N TYR A 174 7.86 -0.53 16.88
CA TYR A 174 6.56 0.12 16.72
C TYR A 174 5.49 -0.58 17.55
N ASP A 175 4.64 0.22 18.18
CA ASP A 175 3.51 -0.26 18.98
C ASP A 175 2.30 -0.55 18.09
N LEU A 176 2.04 -1.84 17.83
CA LEU A 176 0.91 -2.32 17.03
C LEU A 176 -0.38 -2.47 17.84
N THR A 177 -0.40 -2.26 19.16
CA THR A 177 -1.61 -2.41 19.95
C THR A 177 -2.73 -1.49 19.43
N ALA A 178 -3.93 -2.02 19.26
CA ALA A 178 -5.08 -1.28 18.77
C ALA A 178 -6.38 -1.92 19.27
N GLN A 179 -7.45 -1.14 19.39
CA GLN A 179 -8.78 -1.69 19.71
C GLN A 179 -9.41 -2.40 18.53
N VAL A 180 -9.15 -1.89 17.32
CA VAL A 180 -9.69 -2.43 16.08
C VAL A 180 -8.53 -2.81 15.15
N LEU A 181 -8.52 -4.04 14.70
CA LEU A 181 -7.61 -4.55 13.67
C LEU A 181 -8.38 -4.75 12.36
N LYS A 182 -7.92 -4.12 11.28
CA LYS A 182 -8.25 -4.60 9.93
C LYS A 182 -7.32 -5.77 9.64
N GLU A 183 -7.88 -6.96 9.56
CA GLU A 183 -7.15 -8.20 9.31
C GLU A 183 -6.41 -8.14 7.97
N PRO A 184 -5.12 -8.56 7.91
CA PRO A 184 -4.37 -8.57 6.67
C PRO A 184 -5.01 -9.46 5.60
N HIS A 185 -4.80 -9.09 4.34
CA HIS A 185 -5.06 -9.92 3.16
C HIS A 185 -6.45 -10.60 3.20
N HIS A 186 -7.51 -9.85 3.51
CA HIS A 186 -8.90 -10.32 3.53
C HIS A 186 -9.17 -11.55 4.41
N GLY A 187 -8.29 -11.84 5.37
CA GLY A 187 -8.31 -13.08 6.13
C GLY A 187 -7.80 -14.30 5.35
N PHE A 188 -7.25 -14.10 4.15
CA PHE A 188 -6.63 -15.16 3.36
C PHE A 188 -5.22 -15.47 3.85
N GLN A 189 -4.87 -16.73 3.76
CA GLN A 189 -3.53 -17.21 4.04
C GLN A 189 -2.75 -17.36 2.73
N ASP A 190 -1.59 -16.73 2.65
CA ASP A 190 -0.68 -16.87 1.50
C ASP A 190 0.14 -18.17 1.56
N VAL A 191 -0.43 -19.26 2.07
CA VAL A 191 0.26 -20.54 2.19
C VAL A 191 -0.28 -21.51 1.14
N THR A 192 0.58 -21.98 0.28
CA THR A 192 0.24 -23.00 -0.72
C THR A 192 0.09 -24.38 -0.06
N GLU A 193 -0.60 -25.33 -0.74
CA GLU A 193 -0.69 -26.72 -0.28
C GLU A 193 0.70 -27.36 -0.09
N GLU A 194 1.67 -27.01 -0.92
CA GLU A 194 3.06 -27.46 -0.83
C GLU A 194 3.75 -26.91 0.43
N GLU A 195 3.55 -25.66 0.75
CA GLU A 195 4.09 -25.05 1.97
C GLU A 195 3.46 -25.66 3.22
N LEU A 196 2.15 -25.94 3.22
CA LEU A 196 1.47 -26.67 4.29
C LEU A 196 2.03 -28.08 4.46
N ALA A 197 2.26 -28.79 3.35
CA ALA A 197 2.85 -30.13 3.36
C ALA A 197 4.29 -30.12 3.90
N ASN A 198 5.01 -29.00 3.75
CA ASN A 198 6.35 -28.78 4.28
C ASN A 198 6.37 -28.26 5.73
N GLY A 199 5.22 -28.25 6.41
CA GLY A 199 5.10 -27.86 7.81
C GLY A 199 5.02 -26.35 8.08
N TYR A 200 4.79 -25.55 7.06
CA TYR A 200 4.43 -24.13 7.25
C TYR A 200 3.08 -24.06 7.96
N GLN A 201 3.06 -23.42 9.11
CA GLN A 201 1.83 -23.26 9.88
C GLN A 201 1.08 -22.03 9.37
N TYR A 202 -0.24 -22.03 9.53
CA TYR A 202 -1.14 -20.90 9.35
C TYR A 202 -0.85 -19.77 10.37
N SER A 203 0.40 -19.28 10.42
CA SER A 203 0.84 -18.38 11.49
C SER A 203 0.86 -16.92 11.10
N ASP A 204 0.54 -16.57 9.85
CA ASP A 204 0.76 -15.23 9.36
C ASP A 204 -0.16 -14.21 10.01
N HIS A 205 -1.43 -14.55 10.20
CA HIS A 205 -2.39 -13.71 10.91
C HIS A 205 -2.16 -13.69 12.42
N LYS A 206 -1.69 -14.80 12.98
CA LYS A 206 -1.46 -14.91 14.43
C LYS A 206 -0.48 -13.86 14.93
N THR A 207 0.57 -13.58 14.20
CA THR A 207 1.58 -12.59 14.60
C THR A 207 0.96 -11.20 14.78
N VAL A 208 0.11 -10.75 13.84
CA VAL A 208 -0.53 -9.44 13.93
C VAL A 208 -1.64 -9.42 14.98
N ILE A 209 -2.40 -10.50 15.13
CA ILE A 209 -3.44 -10.62 16.16
C ILE A 209 -2.80 -10.51 17.54
N ASP A 210 -1.75 -11.28 17.81
CA ASP A 210 -1.04 -11.26 19.08
C ASP A 210 -0.40 -9.89 19.36
N ALA A 211 0.19 -9.24 18.34
CA ALA A 211 0.82 -7.94 18.49
C ALA A 211 -0.20 -6.80 18.66
N SER A 212 -1.34 -6.87 17.99
CA SER A 212 -2.37 -5.82 18.07
C SER A 212 -3.17 -5.87 19.37
N GLN A 213 -3.32 -7.04 19.97
CA GLN A 213 -4.19 -7.27 21.13
C GLN A 213 -5.61 -6.71 20.93
N ALA A 214 -6.05 -6.67 19.68
CA ALA A 214 -7.30 -6.04 19.31
C ALA A 214 -8.50 -6.80 19.88
N SER A 215 -9.50 -6.06 20.35
CA SER A 215 -10.78 -6.63 20.80
C SER A 215 -11.80 -6.80 19.67
N ILE A 216 -11.55 -6.14 18.53
CA ILE A 216 -12.39 -6.19 17.33
C ILE A 216 -11.48 -6.42 16.12
N ALA A 217 -11.78 -7.44 15.32
CA ALA A 217 -11.16 -7.66 14.02
C ALA A 217 -12.17 -7.45 12.89
N ILE A 218 -11.76 -6.75 11.85
CA ILE A 218 -12.56 -6.51 10.64
C ILE A 218 -11.90 -7.27 9.49
N ILE A 219 -12.67 -8.15 8.86
CA ILE A 219 -12.26 -8.88 7.66
C ILE A 219 -13.01 -8.26 6.49
N SER A 220 -12.28 -7.67 5.54
CA SER A 220 -12.84 -7.17 4.29
C SER A 220 -12.81 -8.29 3.25
N ASN A 221 -13.86 -9.09 3.21
CA ASN A 221 -14.02 -10.13 2.20
C ASN A 221 -15.18 -9.72 1.28
N GLY A 222 -14.90 -9.60 -0.02
CA GLY A 222 -15.86 -9.20 -1.03
C GLY A 222 -16.33 -10.37 -1.89
#